data_2eb9a788aedd0429f8894aff2d94cde9
#
_entry.id   2eb9a788aedd0429f8894aff2d94cde9
#
_cell.length_a   1.000
_cell.length_b   1.000
_cell.length_c   1.000
_cell.angle_alpha   90.00
_cell.angle_beta   90.00
_cell.angle_gamma   90.00
#
_symmetry.space_group_name_H-M   'P 1'
#
loop_
_entity.id
_entity.type
_entity.pdbx_description
1 polymer ?
#
loop_
_entity_poly.entity_id
_entity_poly.type
_entity_poly.pdbx_seq_one_letter_code
_entity_poly.pdbx_strand_id
1 'polypeptide(L)'
;MKALVLAGGFAQIELIRQLKDRGIVTVLIDGSAAPLAKPFADIFYQTPLFDVKAVKQVALAEKVDFLITCCADQVLLIVAQVSEMLGLPCYISYKTAQEVSDKKYMKQIFWEHHIPTSRYFELTELDWDKVHQLRYPVVVKPTDAYSSRGVRKAGDDTALQAYFAEAKQISRTGSVIVEEFCAGEEISVDVYVEDGKAHILCVSNSEKIKDDDRFVIFRGRYPVSATKKVMDQIQQVAQQIADAFHLRNSPMLIQMINSGSSVSVLEFCARTGGNMKYLLIQRACGFDVIKAVIDLTLGQKPHVELHAPESKFIVNDFIYCHPGVLDHLEGFEELIAQGILSDFRMLRPKGFQARGVTSSSDRVAGFTVQADTLEDFNRKHRIIVESVKVISVDGNDIMRHDLLPDLLPLTTE
;
A
#
# COMPACT_ATOMS: atom_id res chain seq x y z
N MET A 1 15.87 -25.20 -2.06
CA MET A 1 16.11 -23.79 -1.66
C MET A 1 15.24 -23.46 -0.45
N LYS A 2 15.69 -22.51 0.37
CA LYS A 2 14.96 -22.02 1.55
C LYS A 2 14.90 -20.50 1.55
N ALA A 3 13.71 -19.93 1.71
CA ALA A 3 13.48 -18.49 1.73
C ALA A 3 13.16 -18.01 3.15
N LEU A 4 13.71 -16.86 3.57
CA LEU A 4 13.24 -16.13 4.74
C LEU A 4 12.26 -15.06 4.31
N VAL A 5 10.97 -15.26 4.64
CA VAL A 5 9.89 -14.34 4.35
C VAL A 5 9.71 -13.38 5.53
N LEU A 6 9.83 -12.09 5.29
CA LEU A 6 9.65 -11.04 6.29
C LEU A 6 8.25 -10.43 6.21
N ALA A 7 7.63 -10.26 7.37
CA ALA A 7 6.24 -9.91 7.60
C ALA A 7 5.26 -11.05 7.27
N GLY A 8 4.18 -11.13 8.05
CA GLY A 8 3.18 -12.20 7.94
C GLY A 8 1.77 -11.68 7.66
N GLY A 9 1.66 -10.58 6.89
CA GLY A 9 0.38 -10.03 6.47
C GLY A 9 -0.30 -10.85 5.36
N PHE A 10 -1.43 -10.34 4.87
CA PHE A 10 -2.25 -11.03 3.87
C PHE A 10 -1.46 -11.32 2.55
N ALA A 11 -0.73 -10.34 2.02
CA ALA A 11 0.00 -10.52 0.76
C ALA A 11 1.10 -11.58 0.83
N GLN A 12 1.67 -11.80 2.01
CA GLN A 12 2.68 -12.84 2.25
C GLN A 12 2.11 -14.25 2.19
N ILE A 13 0.80 -14.44 2.36
CA ILE A 13 0.15 -15.74 2.13
C ILE A 13 0.35 -16.17 0.68
N GLU A 14 0.08 -15.27 -0.26
CA GLU A 14 0.28 -15.55 -1.70
C GLU A 14 1.76 -15.72 -2.05
N LEU A 15 2.63 -14.90 -1.48
CA LEU A 15 4.08 -15.04 -1.63
C LEU A 15 4.56 -16.43 -1.17
N ILE A 16 4.15 -16.86 0.02
CA ILE A 16 4.49 -18.18 0.59
C ILE A 16 3.94 -19.30 -0.30
N ARG A 17 2.69 -19.19 -0.77
CA ARG A 17 2.09 -20.18 -1.65
C ARG A 17 2.91 -20.35 -2.94
N GLN A 18 3.26 -19.24 -3.61
CA GLN A 18 4.05 -19.29 -4.85
C GLN A 18 5.48 -19.78 -4.64
N LEU A 19 6.09 -19.52 -3.49
CA LEU A 19 7.39 -20.10 -3.13
C LEU A 19 7.29 -21.62 -2.95
N LYS A 20 6.25 -22.09 -2.25
CA LYS A 20 6.00 -23.53 -2.04
C LYS A 20 5.68 -24.27 -3.33
N ASP A 21 4.92 -23.67 -4.24
CA ASP A 21 4.63 -24.21 -5.58
C ASP A 21 5.93 -24.44 -6.40
N ARG A 22 7.02 -23.73 -6.06
CA ARG A 22 8.36 -23.90 -6.65
C ARG A 22 9.26 -24.84 -5.87
N GLY A 23 8.73 -25.52 -4.85
CA GLY A 23 9.50 -26.43 -3.99
C GLY A 23 10.47 -25.72 -3.03
N ILE A 24 10.23 -24.44 -2.72
CA ILE A 24 11.04 -23.63 -1.81
C ILE A 24 10.48 -23.72 -0.40
N VAL A 25 11.31 -24.14 0.56
CA VAL A 25 10.94 -24.14 1.98
C VAL A 25 10.86 -22.72 2.51
N THR A 26 9.81 -22.42 3.25
CA THR A 26 9.49 -21.06 3.73
C THR A 26 9.69 -20.92 5.22
N VAL A 27 10.57 -20.00 5.61
CA VAL A 27 10.74 -19.55 6.99
C VAL A 27 10.11 -18.19 7.12
N LEU A 28 9.07 -18.06 7.93
CA LEU A 28 8.39 -16.79 8.17
C LEU A 28 8.89 -16.16 9.47
N ILE A 29 9.16 -14.85 9.43
CA ILE A 29 9.35 -14.05 10.64
C ILE A 29 8.34 -12.91 10.70
N ASP A 30 7.81 -12.66 11.91
CA ASP A 30 6.93 -11.53 12.21
C ASP A 30 7.03 -11.15 13.70
N GLY A 31 6.79 -9.88 14.02
CA GLY A 31 6.75 -9.42 15.42
C GLY A 31 5.52 -9.89 16.20
N SER A 32 4.43 -10.21 15.50
CA SER A 32 3.23 -10.80 16.09
C SER A 32 3.43 -12.30 16.35
N ALA A 33 2.86 -12.82 17.42
CA ALA A 33 2.85 -14.26 17.71
C ALA A 33 1.92 -15.06 16.76
N ALA A 34 0.92 -14.40 16.17
CA ALA A 34 -0.10 -15.01 15.31
C ALA A 34 -0.39 -14.15 14.06
N PRO A 35 0.60 -13.93 13.17
CA PRO A 35 0.37 -13.25 11.92
C PRO A 35 -0.45 -14.15 10.96
N LEU A 36 -1.19 -13.51 10.04
CA LEU A 36 -2.10 -14.22 9.10
C LEU A 36 -1.39 -15.28 8.27
N ALA A 37 -0.15 -15.04 7.85
CA ALA A 37 0.62 -15.96 7.02
C ALA A 37 1.25 -17.15 7.77
N LYS A 38 1.23 -17.12 9.11
CA LYS A 38 1.85 -18.19 9.94
C LYS A 38 1.38 -19.61 9.60
N PRO A 39 0.06 -19.89 9.40
CA PRO A 39 -0.40 -21.24 9.10
C PRO A 39 0.07 -21.79 7.73
N PHE A 40 0.57 -20.93 6.85
CA PHE A 40 0.98 -21.28 5.49
C PHE A 40 2.48 -21.53 5.36
N ALA A 41 3.30 -21.01 6.29
CA ALA A 41 4.75 -21.19 6.31
C ALA A 41 5.16 -22.55 6.89
N ASP A 42 6.30 -23.06 6.46
CA ASP A 42 6.86 -24.32 6.98
C ASP A 42 7.47 -24.14 8.37
N ILE A 43 8.13 -23.00 8.60
CA ILE A 43 8.79 -22.63 9.87
C ILE A 43 8.39 -21.20 10.23
N PHE A 44 8.20 -20.94 11.52
CA PHE A 44 7.86 -19.60 12.01
C PHE A 44 8.71 -19.20 13.21
N TYR A 45 9.23 -17.97 13.16
CA TYR A 45 9.92 -17.31 14.27
C TYR A 45 9.20 -16.01 14.63
N GLN A 46 8.84 -15.85 15.90
CA GLN A 46 8.40 -14.54 16.39
C GLN A 46 9.63 -13.66 16.61
N THR A 47 9.85 -12.70 15.70
CA THR A 47 11.06 -11.86 15.68
C THR A 47 10.67 -10.43 15.31
N PRO A 48 11.16 -9.40 16.02
CA PRO A 48 10.96 -8.01 15.62
C PRO A 48 11.54 -7.75 14.23
N LEU A 49 10.71 -7.32 13.29
CA LEU A 49 11.07 -7.18 11.87
C LEU A 49 12.17 -6.13 11.61
N PHE A 50 12.28 -5.12 12.50
CA PHE A 50 13.24 -4.03 12.37
C PHE A 50 14.53 -4.25 13.19
N ASP A 51 14.66 -5.38 13.86
CA ASP A 51 15.92 -5.81 14.50
C ASP A 51 16.78 -6.58 13.48
N VAL A 52 17.63 -5.82 12.78
CA VAL A 52 18.56 -6.35 11.75
C VAL A 52 19.42 -7.50 12.29
N LYS A 53 19.84 -7.43 13.56
CA LYS A 53 20.69 -8.48 14.17
C LYS A 53 19.89 -9.77 14.35
N ALA A 54 18.66 -9.65 14.87
CA ALA A 54 17.78 -10.81 15.08
C ALA A 54 17.40 -11.46 13.74
N VAL A 55 17.03 -10.65 12.72
CA VAL A 55 16.73 -11.14 11.37
C VAL A 55 17.92 -11.88 10.77
N LYS A 56 19.13 -11.31 10.86
CA LYS A 56 20.38 -11.95 10.40
C LYS A 56 20.65 -13.27 11.12
N GLN A 57 20.42 -13.33 12.44
CA GLN A 57 20.61 -14.57 13.20
C GLN A 57 19.69 -15.70 12.74
N VAL A 58 18.40 -15.40 12.50
CA VAL A 58 17.46 -16.40 11.96
C VAL A 58 17.89 -16.84 10.56
N ALA A 59 18.29 -15.91 9.68
CA ALA A 59 18.77 -16.24 8.33
C ALA A 59 19.97 -17.21 8.35
N LEU A 60 20.95 -16.98 9.24
CA LEU A 60 22.11 -17.83 9.40
C LEU A 60 21.76 -19.19 10.03
N ALA A 61 20.94 -19.21 11.08
CA ALA A 61 20.53 -20.44 11.76
C ALA A 61 19.77 -21.38 10.82
N GLU A 62 18.88 -20.82 10.00
CA GLU A 62 18.08 -21.56 9.02
C GLU A 62 18.83 -21.84 7.72
N LYS A 63 20.01 -21.25 7.52
CA LYS A 63 20.80 -21.36 6.27
C LYS A 63 19.96 -21.05 5.04
N VAL A 64 19.30 -19.92 5.06
CA VAL A 64 18.42 -19.52 3.95
C VAL A 64 19.22 -19.12 2.72
N ASP A 65 18.67 -19.39 1.53
CA ASP A 65 19.29 -19.03 0.26
C ASP A 65 19.02 -17.58 -0.13
N PHE A 66 17.92 -16.99 0.37
CA PHE A 66 17.55 -15.58 0.15
C PHE A 66 16.53 -15.09 1.17
N LEU A 67 16.43 -13.76 1.28
CA LEU A 67 15.37 -13.08 2.02
C LEU A 67 14.40 -12.43 1.03
N ILE A 68 13.11 -12.38 1.40
CA ILE A 68 12.09 -11.81 0.52
C ILE A 68 10.93 -11.21 1.33
N THR A 69 10.33 -10.15 0.79
CA THR A 69 9.04 -9.60 1.22
C THR A 69 8.27 -9.05 0.03
N CYS A 70 7.00 -8.83 0.18
CA CYS A 70 6.17 -8.08 -0.78
C CYS A 70 5.27 -7.09 -0.05
N CYS A 71 4.85 -6.03 -0.72
CA CYS A 71 3.82 -5.10 -0.24
C CYS A 71 4.15 -4.38 1.10
N ALA A 72 5.41 -4.32 1.52
CA ALA A 72 5.83 -3.76 2.82
C ALA A 72 7.10 -2.89 2.68
N ASP A 73 6.95 -1.56 2.72
CA ASP A 73 8.03 -0.60 2.47
C ASP A 73 9.24 -0.74 3.38
N GLN A 74 9.01 -0.51 4.67
CA GLN A 74 10.09 -0.49 5.67
C GLN A 74 10.73 -1.87 5.84
N VAL A 75 9.99 -2.93 5.55
CA VAL A 75 10.49 -4.32 5.63
C VAL A 75 11.41 -4.63 4.46
N LEU A 76 11.15 -4.06 3.27
CA LEU A 76 12.03 -4.20 2.11
C LEU A 76 13.43 -3.65 2.40
N LEU A 77 13.54 -2.55 3.14
CA LEU A 77 14.82 -2.01 3.57
C LEU A 77 15.61 -3.02 4.42
N ILE A 78 14.95 -3.73 5.34
CA ILE A 78 15.58 -4.77 6.16
C ILE A 78 16.00 -5.97 5.31
N VAL A 79 15.14 -6.41 4.38
CA VAL A 79 15.47 -7.47 3.42
C VAL A 79 16.73 -7.14 2.64
N ALA A 80 16.80 -5.95 2.05
CA ALA A 80 17.96 -5.52 1.26
C ALA A 80 19.23 -5.42 2.13
N GLN A 81 19.14 -4.85 3.33
CA GLN A 81 20.25 -4.71 4.26
C GLN A 81 20.84 -6.07 4.69
N VAL A 82 19.99 -6.98 5.14
CA VAL A 82 20.45 -8.29 5.61
C VAL A 82 20.93 -9.13 4.45
N SER A 83 20.31 -9.06 3.28
CA SER A 83 20.79 -9.76 2.07
C SER A 83 22.20 -9.30 1.70
N GLU A 84 22.46 -7.98 1.67
CA GLU A 84 23.79 -7.43 1.39
C GLU A 84 24.84 -7.89 2.43
N MET A 85 24.49 -7.84 3.74
CA MET A 85 25.38 -8.30 4.82
C MET A 85 25.75 -9.78 4.73
N LEU A 86 24.91 -10.61 4.11
CA LEU A 86 25.11 -12.06 3.98
C LEU A 86 25.56 -12.48 2.58
N GLY A 87 25.66 -11.55 1.62
CA GLY A 87 25.96 -11.85 0.23
C GLY A 87 24.86 -12.65 -0.47
N LEU A 88 23.60 -12.50 -0.04
CA LEU A 88 22.44 -13.19 -0.58
C LEU A 88 21.74 -12.35 -1.65
N PRO A 89 21.05 -12.97 -2.63
CA PRO A 89 20.36 -12.26 -3.68
C PRO A 89 19.20 -11.41 -3.14
N CYS A 90 19.04 -10.24 -3.72
CA CYS A 90 17.91 -9.32 -3.53
C CYS A 90 17.67 -8.55 -4.82
N TYR A 91 16.41 -8.29 -5.17
CA TYR A 91 16.11 -7.58 -6.41
C TYR A 91 16.46 -6.08 -6.36
N ILE A 92 16.69 -5.53 -5.18
CA ILE A 92 17.06 -4.14 -4.95
C ILE A 92 18.31 -4.06 -4.06
N SER A 93 19.24 -3.14 -4.35
CA SER A 93 20.40 -2.91 -3.50
C SER A 93 19.99 -2.24 -2.18
N TYR A 94 20.79 -2.42 -1.11
CA TYR A 94 20.51 -1.72 0.15
C TYR A 94 20.53 -0.20 -0.01
N LYS A 95 21.47 0.33 -0.82
CA LYS A 95 21.54 1.76 -1.12
C LYS A 95 20.23 2.26 -1.78
N THR A 96 19.77 1.60 -2.82
CA THR A 96 18.52 1.99 -3.50
C THR A 96 17.32 1.86 -2.56
N ALA A 97 17.28 0.78 -1.74
CA ALA A 97 16.21 0.61 -0.75
C ALA A 97 16.18 1.75 0.29
N GLN A 98 17.33 2.27 0.72
CA GLN A 98 17.42 3.44 1.58
C GLN A 98 16.90 4.70 0.87
N GLU A 99 17.35 4.97 -0.34
CA GLU A 99 16.98 6.13 -1.14
C GLU A 99 15.46 6.20 -1.38
N VAL A 100 14.82 5.08 -1.72
CA VAL A 100 13.37 5.02 -1.96
C VAL A 100 12.53 4.96 -0.68
N SER A 101 13.14 4.76 0.48
CA SER A 101 12.45 4.74 1.79
C SER A 101 12.58 6.07 2.55
N ASP A 102 13.47 6.95 2.12
CA ASP A 102 13.72 8.26 2.74
C ASP A 102 12.87 9.34 2.03
N LYS A 103 11.79 9.77 2.65
CA LYS A 103 10.90 10.80 2.09
C LYS A 103 11.59 12.14 1.87
N LYS A 104 12.60 12.49 2.67
CA LYS A 104 13.39 13.69 2.47
C LYS A 104 14.21 13.60 1.19
N TYR A 105 15.01 12.53 1.05
CA TYR A 105 15.79 12.29 -0.15
C TYR A 105 14.89 12.22 -1.39
N MET A 106 13.77 11.52 -1.29
CA MET A 106 12.77 11.40 -2.35
C MET A 106 12.27 12.78 -2.82
N LYS A 107 11.86 13.66 -1.90
CA LYS A 107 11.39 15.01 -2.22
C LYS A 107 12.47 15.89 -2.83
N GLN A 108 13.74 15.76 -2.36
CA GLN A 108 14.89 16.45 -2.94
C GLN A 108 15.09 16.02 -4.40
N ILE A 109 15.12 14.71 -4.68
CA ILE A 109 15.25 14.17 -6.05
C ILE A 109 14.09 14.62 -6.94
N PHE A 110 12.87 14.65 -6.43
CA PHE A 110 11.72 15.16 -7.20
C PHE A 110 11.94 16.60 -7.64
N TRP A 111 12.48 17.44 -6.74
CA TRP A 111 12.78 18.83 -7.06
C TRP A 111 13.90 18.96 -8.10
N GLU A 112 15.02 18.25 -7.91
CA GLU A 112 16.18 18.27 -8.80
C GLU A 112 15.87 17.80 -10.21
N HIS A 113 14.97 16.79 -10.34
CA HIS A 113 14.56 16.21 -11.62
C HIS A 113 13.25 16.79 -12.17
N HIS A 114 12.73 17.88 -11.60
CA HIS A 114 11.50 18.54 -12.02
C HIS A 114 10.28 17.60 -12.04
N ILE A 115 10.25 16.60 -11.16
CA ILE A 115 9.09 15.71 -10.97
C ILE A 115 8.01 16.49 -10.20
N PRO A 116 6.78 16.58 -10.71
CA PRO A 116 5.73 17.39 -10.08
C PRO A 116 5.44 16.93 -8.65
N THR A 117 5.62 17.79 -7.67
CA THR A 117 5.30 17.53 -6.25
C THR A 117 4.94 18.83 -5.53
N SER A 118 4.26 18.74 -4.38
CA SER A 118 3.91 19.90 -3.54
C SER A 118 5.15 20.60 -3.00
N ARG A 119 5.06 21.93 -2.83
CA ARG A 119 6.06 22.68 -2.07
C ARG A 119 6.01 22.25 -0.61
N TYR A 120 7.17 22.04 0.03
CA TYR A 120 7.27 21.48 1.36
C TYR A 120 8.45 22.01 2.16
N PHE A 121 8.38 21.82 3.47
CA PHE A 121 9.53 21.92 4.37
C PHE A 121 9.60 20.67 5.25
N GLU A 122 10.81 20.20 5.51
CA GLU A 122 11.09 19.22 6.55
C GLU A 122 11.58 19.96 7.79
N LEU A 123 10.98 19.67 8.94
CA LEU A 123 11.18 20.40 10.19
C LEU A 123 11.30 19.41 11.35
N THR A 124 12.27 19.62 12.23
CA THR A 124 12.37 18.94 13.54
C THR A 124 11.72 19.76 14.65
N GLU A 125 11.65 21.07 14.47
CA GLU A 125 10.93 22.04 15.30
C GLU A 125 10.10 22.95 14.39
N LEU A 126 8.97 23.44 14.91
CA LEU A 126 8.06 24.28 14.14
C LEU A 126 8.73 25.63 13.86
N ASP A 127 8.90 25.96 12.60
CA ASP A 127 9.52 27.17 12.07
C ASP A 127 8.48 27.97 11.28
N TRP A 128 7.90 28.98 11.93
CA TRP A 128 6.83 29.79 11.36
C TRP A 128 7.26 30.57 10.12
N ASP A 129 8.53 31.04 10.05
CA ASP A 129 9.04 31.77 8.91
C ASP A 129 9.10 30.91 7.65
N LYS A 130 9.32 29.62 7.79
CA LYS A 130 9.24 28.66 6.69
C LYS A 130 7.80 28.30 6.38
N VAL A 131 7.00 27.96 7.40
CA VAL A 131 5.63 27.50 7.20
C VAL A 131 4.77 28.57 6.54
N HIS A 132 4.90 29.83 6.91
CA HIS A 132 4.15 30.93 6.29
C HIS A 132 4.55 31.22 4.83
N GLN A 133 5.57 30.56 4.29
CA GLN A 133 5.87 30.56 2.86
C GLN A 133 5.00 29.55 2.07
N LEU A 134 4.31 28.63 2.76
CA LEU A 134 3.39 27.69 2.15
C LEU A 134 1.98 28.26 2.10
N ARG A 135 1.21 27.83 1.12
CA ARG A 135 -0.21 28.20 0.99
C ARG A 135 -1.06 27.21 1.78
N TYR A 136 -1.88 27.74 2.68
CA TYR A 136 -2.90 26.93 3.37
C TYR A 136 -4.03 26.50 2.43
N PRO A 137 -4.71 25.36 2.69
CA PRO A 137 -4.38 24.39 3.76
C PRO A 137 -3.07 23.67 3.48
N VAL A 138 -2.41 23.19 4.54
CA VAL A 138 -1.20 22.39 4.47
C VAL A 138 -1.44 20.97 5.00
N VAL A 139 -0.61 20.02 4.57
CA VAL A 139 -0.58 18.67 5.10
C VAL A 139 0.64 18.51 6.00
N VAL A 140 0.41 17.95 7.18
CA VAL A 140 1.44 17.62 8.18
C VAL A 140 1.58 16.12 8.24
N LYS A 141 2.81 15.59 8.14
CA LYS A 141 3.05 14.14 8.16
C LYS A 141 4.41 13.79 8.76
N PRO A 142 4.52 12.66 9.52
CA PRO A 142 5.81 12.12 9.91
C PRO A 142 6.63 11.70 8.68
N THR A 143 7.96 11.84 8.73
CA THR A 143 8.84 11.45 7.62
C THR A 143 8.92 9.94 7.41
N ASP A 144 8.70 9.14 8.45
CA ASP A 144 8.98 7.70 8.53
C ASP A 144 7.78 6.84 8.96
N ALA A 145 6.56 7.39 8.88
CA ALA A 145 5.32 6.64 9.10
C ALA A 145 4.72 6.14 7.78
N TYR A 146 3.83 5.15 7.87
CA TYR A 146 3.12 4.50 6.77
C TYR A 146 1.61 4.41 7.02
N SER A 147 0.83 4.06 6.01
CA SER A 147 -0.64 3.87 6.08
C SER A 147 -1.41 5.09 6.57
N SER A 148 -0.99 6.29 6.16
CA SER A 148 -1.57 7.59 6.56
C SER A 148 -1.55 7.87 8.07
N ARG A 149 -0.74 7.14 8.84
CA ARG A 149 -0.62 7.35 10.29
C ARG A 149 0.03 8.70 10.58
N GLY A 150 -0.68 9.55 11.33
CA GLY A 150 -0.22 10.90 11.68
C GLY A 150 -0.22 11.88 10.52
N VAL A 151 -0.92 11.58 9.41
CA VAL A 151 -1.11 12.51 8.29
C VAL A 151 -2.38 13.30 8.53
N ARG A 152 -2.27 14.64 8.62
CA ARG A 152 -3.37 15.55 8.94
C ARG A 152 -3.37 16.77 8.02
N LYS A 153 -4.56 17.29 7.70
CA LYS A 153 -4.73 18.54 6.96
C LYS A 153 -5.02 19.69 7.93
N ALA A 154 -4.15 20.67 7.95
CA ALA A 154 -4.28 21.87 8.77
C ALA A 154 -4.78 23.04 7.91
N GLY A 155 -5.89 23.66 8.34
CA GLY A 155 -6.47 24.84 7.69
C GLY A 155 -5.90 26.16 8.17
N ASP A 156 -5.25 26.16 9.35
CA ASP A 156 -4.70 27.34 10.03
C ASP A 156 -3.52 26.98 10.94
N ASP A 157 -2.90 27.99 11.54
CA ASP A 157 -1.75 27.87 12.42
C ASP A 157 -2.05 27.07 13.70
N THR A 158 -3.26 27.16 14.23
CA THR A 158 -3.67 26.47 15.45
C THR A 158 -3.73 24.96 15.20
N ALA A 159 -4.38 24.55 14.12
CA ALA A 159 -4.45 23.15 13.70
C ALA A 159 -3.05 22.62 13.33
N LEU A 160 -2.25 23.42 12.61
CA LEU A 160 -0.88 23.06 12.27
C LEU A 160 -0.05 22.77 13.51
N GLN A 161 -0.06 23.65 14.52
CA GLN A 161 0.72 23.45 15.73
C GLN A 161 0.37 22.15 16.46
N ALA A 162 -0.92 21.85 16.56
CA ALA A 162 -1.40 20.63 17.21
C ALA A 162 -0.97 19.38 16.41
N TYR A 163 -1.16 19.39 15.09
CA TYR A 163 -0.83 18.25 14.22
C TYR A 163 0.67 18.06 14.03
N PHE A 164 1.45 19.13 14.09
CA PHE A 164 2.92 19.04 14.11
C PHE A 164 3.41 18.29 15.34
N ALA A 165 2.89 18.62 16.52
CA ALA A 165 3.23 17.92 17.75
C ALA A 165 2.82 16.43 17.71
N GLU A 166 1.63 16.10 17.17
CA GLU A 166 1.17 14.72 16.97
C GLU A 166 2.12 13.97 16.01
N ALA A 167 2.41 14.55 14.84
CA ALA A 167 3.28 13.94 13.83
C ALA A 167 4.69 13.71 14.35
N LYS A 168 5.23 14.66 15.12
CA LYS A 168 6.56 14.56 15.74
C LYS A 168 6.66 13.41 16.74
N GLN A 169 5.60 13.16 17.53
CA GLN A 169 5.55 12.03 18.47
C GLN A 169 5.47 10.67 17.76
N ILE A 170 4.84 10.64 16.59
CA ILE A 170 4.70 9.40 15.78
C ILE A 170 6.00 9.08 15.05
N SER A 171 6.75 10.11 14.63
CA SER A 171 8.02 9.95 13.93
C SER A 171 9.09 9.37 14.84
N ARG A 172 9.79 8.33 14.37
CA ARG A 172 10.94 7.73 15.08
C ARG A 172 12.17 8.63 15.05
N THR A 173 12.27 9.47 14.02
CA THR A 173 13.37 10.44 13.86
C THR A 173 13.04 11.81 14.46
N GLY A 174 11.77 12.03 14.86
CA GLY A 174 11.30 13.34 15.32
C GLY A 174 11.18 14.38 14.20
N SER A 175 11.27 13.96 12.94
CA SER A 175 11.16 14.85 11.76
C SER A 175 9.76 14.79 11.16
N VAL A 176 9.27 15.96 10.72
CA VAL A 176 7.92 16.20 10.19
C VAL A 176 8.02 16.92 8.85
N ILE A 177 7.27 16.48 7.86
CA ILE A 177 7.04 17.21 6.61
C ILE A 177 5.77 18.06 6.77
N VAL A 178 5.89 19.35 6.42
CA VAL A 178 4.75 20.26 6.21
C VAL A 178 4.74 20.63 4.74
N GLU A 179 3.66 20.33 4.02
CA GLU A 179 3.57 20.57 2.58
C GLU A 179 2.23 21.19 2.18
N GLU A 180 2.21 21.93 1.06
CA GLU A 180 0.98 22.49 0.51
C GLU A 180 -0.02 21.37 0.15
N PHE A 181 -1.26 21.53 0.53
CA PHE A 181 -2.31 20.56 0.16
C PHE A 181 -2.61 20.67 -1.34
N CYS A 182 -2.49 19.56 -2.04
CA CYS A 182 -2.90 19.45 -3.43
C CYS A 182 -4.37 19.01 -3.50
N ALA A 183 -5.22 19.85 -4.08
CA ALA A 183 -6.61 19.49 -4.34
C ALA A 183 -6.73 18.54 -5.55
N GLY A 184 -7.61 17.58 -5.45
CA GLY A 184 -7.86 16.58 -6.49
C GLY A 184 -8.15 15.20 -5.93
N GLU A 185 -8.23 14.20 -6.81
CA GLU A 185 -8.40 12.81 -6.46
C GLU A 185 -7.04 12.14 -6.22
N GLU A 186 -6.89 11.42 -5.12
CA GLU A 186 -5.71 10.58 -4.94
C GLU A 186 -5.81 9.36 -5.85
N ILE A 187 -4.77 9.15 -6.63
CA ILE A 187 -4.62 7.99 -7.50
C ILE A 187 -3.38 7.19 -7.11
N SER A 188 -3.49 5.90 -7.33
CA SER A 188 -2.42 4.92 -7.13
C SER A 188 -2.02 4.38 -8.50
N VAL A 189 -0.77 4.58 -8.87
CA VAL A 189 -0.18 4.13 -10.14
C VAL A 189 0.75 2.98 -9.86
N ASP A 190 0.35 1.78 -10.24
CA ASP A 190 1.15 0.57 -10.13
C ASP A 190 1.94 0.37 -11.42
N VAL A 191 3.24 0.20 -11.29
CA VAL A 191 4.21 0.17 -12.38
C VAL A 191 5.13 -1.03 -12.22
N TYR A 192 5.57 -1.60 -13.31
CA TYR A 192 6.75 -2.44 -13.35
C TYR A 192 7.80 -1.79 -14.23
N VAL A 193 9.02 -1.65 -13.72
CA VAL A 193 10.16 -1.17 -14.50
C VAL A 193 10.87 -2.39 -15.08
N GLU A 194 10.92 -2.51 -16.41
CA GLU A 194 11.58 -3.57 -17.16
C GLU A 194 12.76 -2.99 -17.92
N ASP A 195 13.97 -3.41 -17.58
CA ASP A 195 15.24 -2.91 -18.15
C ASP A 195 15.35 -1.37 -18.23
N GLY A 196 14.78 -0.68 -17.21
CA GLY A 196 14.77 0.78 -17.08
C GLY A 196 13.55 1.47 -17.71
N LYS A 197 12.68 0.74 -18.39
CA LYS A 197 11.45 1.28 -18.99
C LYS A 197 10.27 1.07 -18.03
N ALA A 198 9.56 2.15 -17.71
CA ALA A 198 8.38 2.12 -16.84
C ALA A 198 7.12 1.68 -17.63
N HIS A 199 6.51 0.57 -17.23
CA HIS A 199 5.26 0.05 -17.77
C HIS A 199 4.17 0.23 -16.71
N ILE A 200 3.13 1.03 -17.02
CA ILE A 200 1.97 1.19 -16.15
C ILE A 200 1.14 -0.09 -16.21
N LEU A 201 0.95 -0.73 -15.04
CA LEU A 201 0.15 -1.94 -14.88
C LEU A 201 -1.31 -1.60 -14.57
N CYS A 202 -1.51 -0.66 -13.64
CA CYS A 202 -2.84 -0.27 -13.18
C CYS A 202 -2.81 1.17 -12.66
N VAL A 203 -3.85 1.95 -12.99
CA VAL A 203 -4.11 3.25 -12.36
C VAL A 203 -5.47 3.18 -11.70
N SER A 204 -5.53 3.38 -10.39
CA SER A 204 -6.76 3.28 -9.61
C SER A 204 -6.93 4.48 -8.67
N ASN A 205 -8.17 4.86 -8.39
CA ASN A 205 -8.46 5.85 -7.36
C ASN A 205 -8.20 5.26 -5.96
N SER A 206 -7.86 6.14 -5.03
CA SER A 206 -7.80 5.86 -3.59
C SER A 206 -8.87 6.71 -2.90
N GLU A 207 -10.10 6.18 -2.84
CA GLU A 207 -11.24 6.90 -2.24
C GLU A 207 -11.12 6.90 -0.72
N LYS A 208 -11.37 8.06 -0.10
CA LYS A 208 -11.16 8.29 1.32
C LYS A 208 -12.46 8.44 2.08
N ILE A 209 -12.46 7.99 3.32
CA ILE A 209 -13.53 8.31 4.27
C ILE A 209 -13.63 9.83 4.36
N LYS A 210 -14.86 10.33 4.34
CA LYS A 210 -15.14 11.77 4.50
C LYS A 210 -14.86 12.17 5.94
N ASP A 211 -13.65 12.63 6.17
CA ASP A 211 -13.17 13.18 7.43
C ASP A 211 -12.34 14.43 7.05
N ASP A 212 -12.61 15.56 7.66
CA ASP A 212 -12.09 16.86 7.20
C ASP A 212 -10.55 16.96 7.25
N ASP A 213 -9.91 16.21 8.12
CA ASP A 213 -8.49 16.35 8.38
C ASP A 213 -7.66 15.04 8.28
N ARG A 214 -8.29 13.89 7.99
CA ARG A 214 -7.63 12.58 7.84
C ARG A 214 -7.75 12.03 6.42
N PHE A 215 -6.82 11.12 6.08
CA PHE A 215 -6.71 10.56 4.74
C PHE A 215 -6.80 9.03 4.76
N VAL A 216 -7.88 8.50 5.36
CA VAL A 216 -8.09 7.06 5.49
C VAL A 216 -8.78 6.50 4.24
N ILE A 217 -8.09 5.62 3.53
CA ILE A 217 -8.59 5.02 2.28
C ILE A 217 -9.52 3.85 2.61
N PHE A 218 -10.77 3.90 2.11
CA PHE A 218 -11.74 2.81 2.25
C PHE A 218 -11.95 2.03 0.95
N ARG A 219 -11.60 2.61 -0.21
CA ARG A 219 -11.84 1.99 -1.53
C ARG A 219 -10.70 2.23 -2.49
N GLY A 220 -10.33 1.20 -3.25
CA GLY A 220 -9.49 1.29 -4.44
C GLY A 220 -10.30 0.94 -5.68
N ARG A 221 -10.51 1.88 -6.59
CA ARG A 221 -11.35 1.70 -7.78
C ARG A 221 -10.55 1.77 -9.07
N TYR A 222 -10.69 0.74 -9.90
CA TYR A 222 -10.25 0.73 -11.29
C TYR A 222 -11.49 0.74 -12.22
N PRO A 223 -11.46 1.47 -13.35
CA PRO A 223 -10.42 2.40 -13.76
C PRO A 223 -10.53 3.77 -13.07
N VAL A 224 -9.48 4.56 -13.20
CA VAL A 224 -9.49 5.96 -12.83
C VAL A 224 -10.22 6.78 -13.90
N SER A 225 -10.88 7.87 -13.48
CA SER A 225 -11.32 8.91 -14.41
C SER A 225 -10.15 9.84 -14.69
N ALA A 226 -9.58 9.75 -15.89
CA ALA A 226 -8.46 10.60 -16.30
C ALA A 226 -8.51 10.87 -17.80
N THR A 227 -8.22 12.10 -18.20
CA THR A 227 -8.07 12.46 -19.60
C THR A 227 -6.81 11.82 -20.20
N LYS A 228 -6.77 11.69 -21.53
CA LYS A 228 -5.54 11.21 -22.21
C LYS A 228 -4.32 12.03 -21.80
N LYS A 229 -4.44 13.35 -21.69
CA LYS A 229 -3.37 14.25 -21.26
C LYS A 229 -2.83 13.88 -19.87
N VAL A 230 -3.72 13.60 -18.92
CA VAL A 230 -3.34 13.18 -17.57
C VAL A 230 -2.66 11.80 -17.60
N MET A 231 -3.16 10.85 -18.39
CA MET A 231 -2.52 9.53 -18.54
C MET A 231 -1.12 9.64 -19.17
N ASP A 232 -0.92 10.50 -20.16
CA ASP A 232 0.39 10.76 -20.78
C ASP A 232 1.36 11.38 -19.73
N GLN A 233 0.88 12.28 -18.87
CA GLN A 233 1.67 12.83 -17.77
C GLN A 233 2.03 11.77 -16.72
N ILE A 234 1.11 10.89 -16.35
CA ILE A 234 1.36 9.78 -15.43
C ILE A 234 2.49 8.89 -15.98
N GLN A 235 2.43 8.53 -17.27
CA GLN A 235 3.48 7.73 -17.93
C GLN A 235 4.83 8.46 -17.90
N GLN A 236 4.85 9.75 -18.22
CA GLN A 236 6.07 10.55 -18.18
C GLN A 236 6.67 10.61 -16.77
N VAL A 237 5.86 10.89 -15.75
CA VAL A 237 6.30 10.96 -14.35
C VAL A 237 6.81 9.61 -13.86
N ALA A 238 6.14 8.50 -14.22
CA ALA A 238 6.59 7.17 -13.87
C ALA A 238 7.98 6.87 -14.46
N GLN A 239 8.24 7.25 -15.71
CA GLN A 239 9.56 7.12 -16.32
C GLN A 239 10.60 8.02 -15.65
N GLN A 240 10.28 9.29 -15.38
CA GLN A 240 11.18 10.22 -14.70
C GLN A 240 11.61 9.69 -13.31
N ILE A 241 10.68 9.09 -12.55
CA ILE A 241 11.01 8.47 -11.25
C ILE A 241 11.93 7.27 -11.44
N ALA A 242 11.63 6.38 -12.40
CA ALA A 242 12.47 5.23 -12.67
C ALA A 242 13.90 5.63 -13.05
N ASP A 243 14.05 6.67 -13.87
CA ASP A 243 15.36 7.20 -14.30
C ASP A 243 16.10 7.87 -13.12
N ALA A 244 15.42 8.75 -12.37
CA ALA A 244 16.02 9.52 -11.28
C ALA A 244 16.52 8.64 -10.11
N PHE A 245 15.85 7.52 -9.85
CA PHE A 245 16.24 6.54 -8.83
C PHE A 245 16.96 5.31 -9.40
N HIS A 246 17.35 5.35 -10.67
CA HIS A 246 18.09 4.30 -11.36
C HIS A 246 17.45 2.90 -11.26
N LEU A 247 16.12 2.84 -11.24
CA LEU A 247 15.38 1.58 -11.19
C LEU A 247 15.48 0.89 -12.56
N ARG A 248 15.90 -0.37 -12.57
CA ARG A 248 16.03 -1.12 -13.82
C ARG A 248 15.03 -2.26 -13.95
N ASN A 249 14.89 -3.06 -12.92
CA ASN A 249 13.94 -4.18 -12.86
C ASN A 249 13.34 -4.19 -11.46
N SER A 250 12.14 -3.65 -11.33
CA SER A 250 11.49 -3.47 -10.02
C SER A 250 10.00 -3.18 -10.19
N PRO A 251 9.13 -3.72 -9.34
CA PRO A 251 7.81 -3.13 -9.16
C PRO A 251 7.95 -1.74 -8.55
N MET A 252 7.03 -0.85 -8.88
CA MET A 252 6.97 0.50 -8.33
C MET A 252 5.51 0.91 -8.13
N LEU A 253 5.22 1.49 -6.96
CA LEU A 253 3.95 2.13 -6.67
C LEU A 253 4.18 3.63 -6.55
N ILE A 254 3.39 4.44 -7.25
CA ILE A 254 3.41 5.90 -7.14
C ILE A 254 2.04 6.38 -6.65
N GLN A 255 2.02 7.20 -5.62
CA GLN A 255 0.81 7.88 -5.16
C GLN A 255 0.83 9.32 -5.66
N MET A 256 -0.24 9.71 -6.35
CA MET A 256 -0.36 11.03 -6.96
C MET A 256 -1.71 11.67 -6.65
N ILE A 257 -1.77 12.98 -6.74
CA ILE A 257 -3.04 13.72 -6.85
C ILE A 257 -3.28 14.05 -8.31
N ASN A 258 -4.44 13.63 -8.81
CA ASN A 258 -4.98 14.03 -10.11
C ASN A 258 -5.91 15.24 -9.91
N SER A 259 -5.51 16.40 -10.42
CA SER A 259 -6.33 17.64 -10.36
C SER A 259 -7.32 17.77 -11.52
N GLY A 260 -7.43 16.76 -12.40
CA GLY A 260 -8.18 16.81 -13.66
C GLY A 260 -7.38 17.34 -14.85
N SER A 261 -6.41 18.22 -14.63
CA SER A 261 -5.55 18.81 -15.68
C SER A 261 -4.07 18.47 -15.56
N SER A 262 -3.63 18.04 -14.39
CA SER A 262 -2.24 17.73 -14.06
C SER A 262 -2.15 16.73 -12.91
N VAL A 263 -0.96 16.16 -12.71
CA VAL A 263 -0.66 15.27 -11.58
C VAL A 263 0.42 15.85 -10.67
N SER A 264 0.36 15.51 -9.38
CA SER A 264 1.38 15.86 -8.38
C SER A 264 1.73 14.62 -7.56
N VAL A 265 3.01 14.28 -7.46
CA VAL A 265 3.49 13.09 -6.74
C VAL A 265 3.49 13.37 -5.24
N LEU A 266 2.83 12.50 -4.48
CA LEU A 266 2.88 12.49 -3.01
C LEU A 266 4.10 11.72 -2.52
N GLU A 267 4.21 10.47 -2.97
CA GLU A 267 5.31 9.56 -2.65
C GLU A 267 5.35 8.39 -3.66
N PHE A 268 6.46 7.66 -3.68
CA PHE A 268 6.55 6.39 -4.37
C PHE A 268 7.34 5.37 -3.54
N CYS A 269 7.31 4.11 -3.96
CA CYS A 269 8.12 3.05 -3.38
C CYS A 269 8.48 2.01 -4.45
N ALA A 270 9.67 1.41 -4.35
CA ALA A 270 10.16 0.39 -5.29
C ALA A 270 9.61 -1.01 -4.92
N ARG A 271 8.29 -1.10 -4.76
CA ARG A 271 7.56 -2.32 -4.45
C ARG A 271 6.10 -2.19 -4.87
N THR A 272 5.37 -3.28 -4.91
CA THR A 272 3.93 -3.25 -5.18
C THR A 272 3.12 -2.74 -3.98
N GLY A 273 1.95 -2.18 -4.25
CA GLY A 273 1.03 -1.68 -3.23
C GLY A 273 0.60 -2.72 -2.20
N GLY A 274 0.25 -2.27 -1.00
CA GLY A 274 -0.18 -3.13 0.10
C GLY A 274 -1.58 -3.71 -0.06
N ASN A 275 -1.97 -4.58 0.88
CA ASN A 275 -3.27 -5.23 0.94
C ASN A 275 -3.61 -6.00 -0.35
N MET A 276 -4.79 -5.74 -0.94
CA MET A 276 -5.32 -6.45 -2.11
C MET A 276 -4.83 -5.89 -3.45
N LYS A 277 -3.82 -4.99 -3.47
CA LYS A 277 -3.37 -4.33 -4.69
C LYS A 277 -2.84 -5.31 -5.74
N TYR A 278 -2.11 -6.35 -5.35
CA TYR A 278 -1.62 -7.36 -6.29
C TYR A 278 -2.75 -8.08 -7.03
N LEU A 279 -3.90 -8.32 -6.36
CA LEU A 279 -5.10 -8.88 -7.00
C LEU A 279 -5.73 -7.91 -7.98
N LEU A 280 -5.78 -6.61 -7.62
CA LEU A 280 -6.28 -5.59 -8.53
C LEU A 280 -5.43 -5.50 -9.81
N ILE A 281 -4.09 -5.49 -9.66
CA ILE A 281 -3.15 -5.47 -10.79
C ILE A 281 -3.39 -6.69 -11.69
N GLN A 282 -3.43 -7.89 -11.11
CA GLN A 282 -3.61 -9.12 -11.87
C GLN A 282 -4.92 -9.11 -12.67
N ARG A 283 -6.02 -8.64 -12.09
CA ARG A 283 -7.31 -8.53 -12.77
C ARG A 283 -7.38 -7.39 -13.78
N ALA A 284 -6.67 -6.28 -13.53
CA ALA A 284 -6.66 -5.13 -14.42
C ALA A 284 -5.80 -5.34 -15.67
N CYS A 285 -4.74 -6.16 -15.60
CA CYS A 285 -3.80 -6.31 -16.72
C CYS A 285 -3.15 -7.69 -16.86
N GLY A 286 -3.51 -8.67 -16.03
CA GLY A 286 -2.94 -10.03 -16.09
C GLY A 286 -1.56 -10.20 -15.48
N PHE A 287 -0.87 -9.12 -15.07
CA PHE A 287 0.49 -9.20 -14.56
C PHE A 287 0.54 -9.65 -13.10
N ASP A 288 1.23 -10.76 -12.83
CA ASP A 288 1.46 -11.27 -11.46
C ASP A 288 2.73 -10.64 -10.86
N VAL A 289 2.51 -9.55 -10.12
CA VAL A 289 3.60 -8.78 -9.51
C VAL A 289 4.30 -9.53 -8.36
N ILE A 290 3.62 -10.48 -7.68
CA ILE A 290 4.25 -11.31 -6.64
C ILE A 290 5.19 -12.32 -7.28
N LYS A 291 4.75 -12.98 -8.36
CA LYS A 291 5.60 -13.83 -9.18
C LYS A 291 6.83 -13.08 -9.66
N ALA A 292 6.65 -11.84 -10.14
CA ALA A 292 7.74 -11.00 -10.62
C ALA A 292 8.79 -10.71 -9.52
N VAL A 293 8.37 -10.42 -8.29
CA VAL A 293 9.28 -10.21 -7.15
C VAL A 293 10.08 -11.48 -6.81
N ILE A 294 9.45 -12.66 -6.87
CA ILE A 294 10.14 -13.93 -6.66
C ILE A 294 11.16 -14.16 -7.79
N ASP A 295 10.75 -14.01 -9.05
CA ASP A 295 11.61 -14.21 -10.21
C ASP A 295 12.83 -13.29 -10.17
N LEU A 296 12.63 -12.00 -9.88
CA LEU A 296 13.72 -11.04 -9.70
C LEU A 296 14.70 -11.45 -8.59
N THR A 297 14.18 -11.88 -7.43
CA THR A 297 15.02 -12.32 -6.31
C THR A 297 15.84 -13.55 -6.68
N LEU A 298 15.32 -14.41 -7.55
CA LEU A 298 16.01 -15.59 -8.08
C LEU A 298 16.89 -15.28 -9.32
N GLY A 299 17.09 -14.00 -9.67
CA GLY A 299 17.92 -13.57 -10.78
C GLY A 299 17.29 -13.72 -12.17
N GLN A 300 15.98 -14.00 -12.22
CA GLN A 300 15.23 -14.04 -13.48
C GLN A 300 14.70 -12.64 -13.81
N LYS A 301 14.46 -12.36 -15.10
CA LYS A 301 13.88 -11.09 -15.55
C LYS A 301 12.43 -11.32 -15.98
N PRO A 302 11.43 -10.84 -15.20
CA PRO A 302 10.05 -10.83 -15.66
C PRO A 302 9.89 -9.97 -16.91
N HIS A 303 9.09 -10.45 -17.85
CA HIS A 303 8.66 -9.68 -19.02
C HIS A 303 7.24 -9.16 -18.79
N VAL A 304 7.00 -7.90 -19.17
CA VAL A 304 5.70 -7.26 -19.03
C VAL A 304 4.86 -7.54 -20.28
N GLU A 305 3.87 -8.39 -20.10
CA GLU A 305 2.80 -8.62 -21.07
C GLU A 305 1.48 -8.19 -20.42
N LEU A 306 0.79 -7.24 -21.04
CA LEU A 306 -0.45 -6.68 -20.49
C LEU A 306 -1.65 -7.22 -21.26
N HIS A 307 -2.63 -7.69 -20.51
CA HIS A 307 -3.90 -8.18 -21.06
C HIS A 307 -5.02 -7.17 -20.83
N ALA A 308 -6.15 -7.37 -21.49
CA ALA A 308 -7.36 -6.61 -21.21
C ALA A 308 -7.86 -6.89 -19.78
N PRO A 309 -8.48 -5.90 -19.11
CA PRO A 309 -9.02 -6.10 -17.78
C PRO A 309 -10.15 -7.13 -17.79
N GLU A 310 -10.29 -7.88 -16.69
CA GLU A 310 -11.35 -8.89 -16.52
C GLU A 310 -12.76 -8.29 -16.56
N SER A 311 -12.92 -7.03 -16.11
CA SER A 311 -14.17 -6.27 -16.13
C SER A 311 -13.90 -4.78 -16.23
N LYS A 312 -14.91 -3.99 -16.66
CA LYS A 312 -14.78 -2.53 -16.75
C LYS A 312 -14.54 -1.87 -15.41
N PHE A 313 -15.18 -2.38 -14.34
CA PHE A 313 -15.01 -1.91 -12.97
C PHE A 313 -14.47 -3.06 -12.13
N ILE A 314 -13.35 -2.81 -11.46
CA ILE A 314 -12.73 -3.70 -10.47
C ILE A 314 -12.48 -2.86 -9.22
N VAL A 315 -13.19 -3.14 -8.16
CA VAL A 315 -13.20 -2.31 -6.96
C VAL A 315 -12.86 -3.13 -5.74
N ASN A 316 -11.87 -2.69 -5.00
CA ASN A 316 -11.51 -3.24 -3.70
C ASN A 316 -12.06 -2.32 -2.61
N ASP A 317 -13.00 -2.81 -1.81
CA ASP A 317 -13.50 -2.13 -0.62
C ASP A 317 -12.86 -2.68 0.64
N PHE A 318 -12.60 -1.80 1.60
CA PHE A 318 -11.98 -2.15 2.88
C PHE A 318 -12.95 -1.94 4.03
N ILE A 319 -13.06 -2.95 4.87
CA ILE A 319 -13.97 -2.97 6.01
C ILE A 319 -13.25 -2.41 7.24
N TYR A 320 -13.91 -1.47 7.88
CA TYR A 320 -13.56 -0.88 9.17
C TYR A 320 -14.63 -1.21 10.21
N CYS A 321 -14.26 -1.12 11.48
CA CYS A 321 -15.14 -1.49 12.58
C CYS A 321 -15.24 -0.40 13.66
N HIS A 322 -16.35 -0.41 14.36
CA HIS A 322 -16.45 0.19 15.69
C HIS A 322 -15.51 -0.51 16.68
N PRO A 323 -15.18 0.10 17.84
CA PRO A 323 -14.40 -0.58 18.86
C PRO A 323 -15.02 -1.91 19.29
N GLY A 324 -14.19 -2.95 19.34
CA GLY A 324 -14.61 -4.32 19.70
C GLY A 324 -13.51 -5.33 19.41
N VAL A 325 -13.67 -6.56 19.89
CA VAL A 325 -12.74 -7.67 19.64
C VAL A 325 -13.31 -8.55 18.54
N LEU A 326 -12.60 -8.69 17.42
CA LEU A 326 -13.01 -9.50 16.28
C LEU A 326 -13.15 -10.98 16.66
N ASP A 327 -14.30 -11.57 16.39
CA ASP A 327 -14.50 -13.02 16.47
C ASP A 327 -14.47 -13.66 15.07
N HIS A 328 -15.46 -13.35 14.21
CA HIS A 328 -15.55 -13.88 12.86
C HIS A 328 -16.29 -12.90 11.93
N LEU A 329 -16.37 -13.29 10.65
CA LEU A 329 -17.12 -12.58 9.62
C LEU A 329 -18.23 -13.48 9.07
N GLU A 330 -19.36 -12.89 8.66
CA GLU A 330 -20.52 -13.59 8.12
C GLU A 330 -20.90 -13.08 6.73
N GLY A 331 -21.52 -13.92 5.91
CA GLY A 331 -22.17 -13.59 4.64
C GLY A 331 -21.25 -13.62 3.41
N PHE A 332 -19.95 -13.73 3.56
CA PHE A 332 -19.00 -13.61 2.43
C PHE A 332 -18.96 -14.83 1.53
N GLU A 333 -18.96 -16.05 2.09
CA GLU A 333 -18.85 -17.29 1.35
C GLU A 333 -20.07 -17.50 0.45
N GLU A 334 -21.26 -17.17 0.93
CA GLU A 334 -22.52 -17.25 0.18
C GLU A 334 -22.52 -16.30 -1.02
N LEU A 335 -22.00 -15.09 -0.84
CA LEU A 335 -21.93 -14.08 -1.91
C LEU A 335 -20.89 -14.44 -2.97
N ILE A 336 -19.79 -15.08 -2.60
CA ILE A 336 -18.81 -15.66 -3.54
C ILE A 336 -19.46 -16.77 -4.34
N ALA A 337 -20.16 -17.71 -3.68
CA ALA A 337 -20.85 -18.82 -4.34
C ALA A 337 -21.93 -18.35 -5.33
N GLN A 338 -22.56 -17.19 -5.06
CA GLN A 338 -23.55 -16.57 -5.95
C GLN A 338 -22.93 -15.72 -7.08
N GLY A 339 -21.61 -15.54 -7.10
CA GLY A 339 -20.91 -14.69 -8.08
C GLY A 339 -21.18 -13.19 -7.91
N ILE A 340 -21.71 -12.77 -6.77
CA ILE A 340 -21.94 -11.35 -6.41
C ILE A 340 -20.62 -10.71 -5.98
N LEU A 341 -19.83 -11.45 -5.22
CA LEU A 341 -18.52 -11.07 -4.72
C LEU A 341 -17.45 -11.89 -5.44
N SER A 342 -16.42 -11.20 -5.96
CA SER A 342 -15.34 -11.87 -6.70
C SER A 342 -14.24 -12.41 -5.79
N ASP A 343 -14.00 -11.74 -4.66
CA ASP A 343 -12.93 -12.09 -3.74
C ASP A 343 -13.15 -11.43 -2.37
N PHE A 344 -12.70 -12.12 -1.34
CA PHE A 344 -12.77 -11.64 0.04
C PHE A 344 -11.52 -12.05 0.80
N ARG A 345 -11.04 -11.19 1.67
CA ARG A 345 -9.83 -11.44 2.46
C ARG A 345 -9.93 -10.84 3.85
N MET A 346 -9.61 -11.66 4.85
CA MET A 346 -9.31 -11.17 6.19
C MET A 346 -7.94 -10.48 6.20
N LEU A 347 -7.89 -9.30 6.79
CA LEU A 347 -6.65 -8.53 6.98
C LEU A 347 -6.19 -8.53 8.44
N ARG A 348 -7.04 -9.01 9.35
CA ARG A 348 -6.75 -9.17 10.79
C ARG A 348 -7.18 -10.54 11.29
N PRO A 349 -6.42 -11.16 12.20
CA PRO A 349 -6.81 -12.44 12.77
C PRO A 349 -7.94 -12.29 13.79
N LYS A 350 -8.64 -13.40 14.09
CA LYS A 350 -9.53 -13.51 15.24
C LYS A 350 -8.83 -13.03 16.51
N GLY A 351 -9.54 -12.33 17.38
CA GLY A 351 -9.01 -11.70 18.60
C GLY A 351 -8.37 -10.32 18.38
N PHE A 352 -8.36 -9.80 17.14
CA PHE A 352 -7.88 -8.44 16.88
C PHE A 352 -8.75 -7.41 17.59
N GLN A 353 -8.10 -6.49 18.36
CA GLN A 353 -8.78 -5.39 19.04
C GLN A 353 -8.96 -4.22 18.06
N ALA A 354 -10.14 -4.09 17.49
CA ALA A 354 -10.53 -2.88 16.76
C ALA A 354 -10.69 -1.70 17.73
N ARG A 355 -10.15 -0.54 17.37
CA ARG A 355 -10.18 0.70 18.20
C ARG A 355 -10.90 1.86 17.52
N GLY A 356 -11.63 1.56 16.44
CA GLY A 356 -12.23 2.57 15.56
C GLY A 356 -11.32 2.88 14.38
N VAL A 357 -11.60 3.96 13.66
CA VAL A 357 -10.95 4.32 12.40
C VAL A 357 -10.05 5.53 12.59
N THR A 358 -8.75 5.30 12.55
CA THR A 358 -7.72 6.36 12.70
C THR A 358 -6.74 6.40 11.53
N SER A 359 -6.53 5.26 10.88
CA SER A 359 -5.59 5.10 9.77
C SER A 359 -6.00 3.94 8.86
N SER A 360 -5.38 3.82 7.71
CA SER A 360 -5.57 2.66 6.83
C SER A 360 -5.07 1.34 7.43
N SER A 361 -4.36 1.37 8.55
CA SER A 361 -3.95 0.18 9.29
C SER A 361 -5.09 -0.47 10.10
N ASP A 362 -6.23 0.22 10.28
CA ASP A 362 -7.36 -0.27 11.07
C ASP A 362 -8.32 -1.16 10.24
N ARG A 363 -7.98 -1.44 8.99
CA ARG A 363 -8.73 -2.36 8.12
C ARG A 363 -8.79 -3.74 8.73
N VAL A 364 -10.00 -4.30 8.82
CA VAL A 364 -10.24 -5.65 9.34
C VAL A 364 -10.29 -6.68 8.22
N ALA A 365 -10.93 -6.33 7.13
CA ALA A 365 -11.06 -7.17 5.95
C ALA A 365 -11.11 -6.31 4.68
N GLY A 366 -11.12 -6.97 3.53
CA GLY A 366 -11.37 -6.35 2.25
C GLY A 366 -12.04 -7.32 1.30
N PHE A 367 -12.76 -6.80 0.31
CA PHE A 367 -13.41 -7.59 -0.72
C PHE A 367 -13.31 -6.91 -2.09
N THR A 368 -13.46 -7.71 -3.15
CA THR A 368 -13.42 -7.24 -4.53
C THR A 368 -14.78 -7.46 -5.20
N VAL A 369 -15.29 -6.41 -5.84
CA VAL A 369 -16.47 -6.47 -6.71
C VAL A 369 -16.03 -6.18 -8.14
N GLN A 370 -16.50 -7.00 -9.08
CA GLN A 370 -16.31 -6.82 -10.52
C GLN A 370 -17.65 -6.60 -11.20
N ALA A 371 -17.71 -5.65 -12.14
CA ALA A 371 -18.89 -5.36 -12.94
C ALA A 371 -18.51 -4.67 -14.25
N ASP A 372 -19.38 -4.80 -15.27
CA ASP A 372 -19.20 -4.11 -16.55
C ASP A 372 -20.03 -2.83 -16.67
N THR A 373 -20.93 -2.61 -15.72
CA THR A 373 -21.72 -1.36 -15.62
C THR A 373 -21.72 -0.85 -14.18
N LEU A 374 -21.89 0.46 -14.03
CA LEU A 374 -22.02 1.10 -12.72
C LEU A 374 -23.28 0.63 -11.98
N GLU A 375 -24.37 0.39 -12.73
CA GLU A 375 -25.62 -0.11 -12.17
C GLU A 375 -25.45 -1.50 -11.56
N ASP A 376 -24.83 -2.45 -12.31
CA ASP A 376 -24.55 -3.80 -11.80
C ASP A 376 -23.60 -3.76 -10.60
N PHE A 377 -22.57 -2.89 -10.64
CA PHE A 377 -21.70 -2.70 -9.49
C PHE A 377 -22.52 -2.27 -8.26
N ASN A 378 -23.29 -1.20 -8.37
CA ASN A 378 -24.04 -0.65 -7.22
C ASN A 378 -25.09 -1.66 -6.71
N ARG A 379 -25.72 -2.42 -7.60
CA ARG A 379 -26.64 -3.51 -7.22
C ARG A 379 -25.91 -4.58 -6.38
N LYS A 380 -24.77 -5.10 -6.87
CA LYS A 380 -23.96 -6.09 -6.16
C LYS A 380 -23.46 -5.53 -4.82
N HIS A 381 -22.95 -4.31 -4.84
CA HIS A 381 -22.37 -3.64 -3.67
C HIS A 381 -23.40 -3.48 -2.54
N ARG A 382 -24.63 -3.06 -2.84
CA ARG A 382 -25.72 -2.96 -1.84
C ARG A 382 -26.02 -4.31 -1.20
N ILE A 383 -26.16 -5.37 -2.03
CA ILE A 383 -26.39 -6.72 -1.52
C ILE A 383 -25.26 -7.12 -0.56
N ILE A 384 -24.00 -6.84 -0.90
CA ILE A 384 -22.85 -7.15 -0.04
C ILE A 384 -22.97 -6.39 1.27
N VAL A 385 -23.12 -5.06 1.23
CA VAL A 385 -23.16 -4.20 2.44
C VAL A 385 -24.32 -4.56 3.39
N GLU A 386 -25.46 -5.02 2.83
CA GLU A 386 -26.63 -5.45 3.61
C GLU A 386 -26.48 -6.87 4.20
N SER A 387 -25.67 -7.72 3.56
CA SER A 387 -25.58 -9.15 3.91
C SER A 387 -24.39 -9.48 4.81
N VAL A 388 -23.27 -8.74 4.69
CA VAL A 388 -22.04 -9.08 5.41
C VAL A 388 -21.99 -8.43 6.79
N LYS A 389 -21.34 -9.11 7.73
CA LYS A 389 -21.18 -8.62 9.10
C LYS A 389 -19.77 -8.92 9.62
N VAL A 390 -19.33 -8.13 10.57
CA VAL A 390 -18.12 -8.37 11.38
C VAL A 390 -18.58 -8.58 12.83
N ILE A 391 -18.53 -9.82 13.28
CA ILE A 391 -19.05 -10.20 14.59
C ILE A 391 -17.93 -10.10 15.63
N SER A 392 -18.21 -9.40 16.73
CA SER A 392 -17.35 -9.34 17.90
C SER A 392 -17.53 -10.55 18.82
N VAL A 393 -16.59 -10.76 19.75
CA VAL A 393 -16.68 -11.81 20.78
C VAL A 393 -17.94 -11.68 21.67
N ASP A 394 -18.55 -10.49 21.71
CA ASP A 394 -19.79 -10.22 22.44
C ASP A 394 -21.04 -10.50 21.56
N GLY A 395 -20.86 -11.01 20.34
CA GLY A 395 -21.95 -11.33 19.41
C GLY A 395 -22.56 -10.13 18.68
N ASN A 396 -21.99 -8.95 18.80
CA ASN A 396 -22.48 -7.75 18.12
C ASN A 396 -21.83 -7.58 16.75
N ASP A 397 -22.61 -7.10 15.77
CA ASP A 397 -22.05 -6.61 14.53
C ASP A 397 -21.36 -5.26 14.77
N ILE A 398 -20.05 -5.22 14.55
CA ILE A 398 -19.22 -4.04 14.74
C ILE A 398 -18.76 -3.40 13.43
N MET A 399 -19.26 -3.87 12.29
CA MET A 399 -18.91 -3.33 10.98
C MET A 399 -19.39 -1.88 10.81
N ARG A 400 -18.57 -1.03 10.22
CA ARG A 400 -18.91 0.34 9.81
C ARG A 400 -19.52 0.32 8.40
N HIS A 401 -20.79 -0.11 8.29
CA HIS A 401 -21.53 -0.17 7.03
C HIS A 401 -21.67 1.20 6.36
N ASP A 402 -21.74 2.27 7.15
CA ASP A 402 -21.83 3.67 6.71
C ASP A 402 -20.61 4.16 5.92
N LEU A 403 -19.49 3.46 6.00
CA LEU A 403 -18.26 3.80 5.29
C LEU A 403 -18.16 3.20 3.87
N LEU A 404 -19.17 2.48 3.41
CA LEU A 404 -19.19 1.82 2.11
C LEU A 404 -20.34 2.36 1.23
N PRO A 405 -20.25 3.61 0.74
CA PRO A 405 -21.27 4.18 -0.13
C PRO A 405 -21.25 3.59 -1.54
N ASP A 406 -22.36 3.72 -2.26
CA ASP A 406 -22.42 3.43 -3.70
C ASP A 406 -21.35 4.19 -4.49
N LEU A 407 -20.94 3.65 -5.64
CA LEU A 407 -20.11 4.39 -6.59
C LEU A 407 -20.89 5.51 -7.24
N LEU A 408 -20.27 6.66 -7.30
CA LEU A 408 -20.73 7.76 -8.15
C LEU A 408 -20.28 7.54 -9.61
N PRO A 409 -21.01 8.08 -10.60
CA PRO A 409 -20.55 8.08 -11.99
C PRO A 409 -19.15 8.68 -12.09
N LEU A 410 -18.32 8.12 -12.99
CA LEU A 410 -17.08 8.78 -13.38
C LEU A 410 -17.46 10.11 -14.04
N THR A 411 -17.00 11.22 -13.48
CA THR A 411 -17.14 12.52 -14.14
C THR A 411 -16.25 12.52 -15.38
N THR A 412 -16.87 12.33 -16.53
CA THR A 412 -16.24 12.60 -17.82
C THR A 412 -16.51 14.07 -18.14
N GLU A 413 -15.61 14.96 -17.80
CA GLU A 413 -15.50 16.28 -18.41
C GLU A 413 -14.25 16.34 -19.29
#